data_857ee3b65bde3be9154011f4c717546b
#
_entry.id   857ee3b65bde3be9154011f4c717546b
#
_cell.length_a   1.000
_cell.length_b   1.000
_cell.length_c   1.000
_cell.angle_alpha   90.00
_cell.angle_beta   90.00
_cell.angle_gamma   90.00
#
_symmetry.space_group_name_H-M   'P 1'
#
loop_
_entity.id
_entity.type
_entity.pdbx_description
1 polymer ?
#
loop_
_entity_poly.entity_id
_entity_poly.type
_entity_poly.pdbx_seq_one_letter_code
_entity_poly.pdbx_strand_id
1 'polypeptide(L)'
;MQDGANPAVTRNAATEWCAAAGHNAVGQGVGIPEGADRRRWKFSELLAERGVWARWEKVRKYFFLRESTYDMSNRCNLRCDGCYYYEGEKQFTGENGDTGAWRALMRAEKARGITYVVLAGAEPSLVPELLEVCFAEMPLGCIATNGVRRIEPAVGYKIHISVWGNDATSLRVRKAGDLLKRQIENYRDDPRAVFVYTFTRENIDEAAGVVDALAVANCRVTFNMFSSPVGYAGPLRHDGASLVRAREAMGEMMARHPRHLLFSPYSAVAHTHALGLHDLYRCSYPRMNASTDIGLGRSFRQFRTDLSWDRGAACCVPDTDCADCRHYAAGSAVVTARLYRHVTDPWTFRSWLDYVDTYLAVWVMGYEKGENLCAGMISPPGCEETVKG
;
A
#
# COMPACT_ATOMS: atom_id res chain seq x y z
N MET A 1 8.42 4.20 -40.91
CA MET A 1 7.28 3.32 -40.71
C MET A 1 6.86 3.54 -39.28
N GLN A 2 5.71 4.19 -39.09
CA GLN A 2 5.17 4.57 -37.82
C GLN A 2 4.26 3.43 -37.37
N ASP A 3 4.63 2.72 -36.30
CA ASP A 3 3.74 1.75 -35.66
C ASP A 3 2.77 2.49 -34.74
N GLY A 4 1.57 2.70 -35.27
CA GLY A 4 0.45 3.24 -34.52
C GLY A 4 -0.16 2.20 -33.61
N ALA A 5 0.22 2.20 -32.34
CA ALA A 5 -0.55 1.49 -31.31
C ALA A 5 -1.90 2.19 -31.13
N ASN A 6 -2.98 1.46 -31.36
CA ASN A 6 -4.35 1.95 -31.25
C ASN A 6 -4.71 2.15 -29.74
N PRO A 7 -4.87 3.39 -29.24
CA PRO A 7 -5.09 3.64 -27.82
C PRO A 7 -6.54 3.38 -27.35
N ALA A 8 -7.45 2.97 -28.24
CA ALA A 8 -8.87 2.84 -27.92
C ALA A 8 -9.24 1.53 -27.21
N VAL A 9 -8.47 0.46 -27.36
CA VAL A 9 -8.81 -0.86 -26.82
C VAL A 9 -8.49 -1.02 -25.33
N THR A 10 -7.51 -0.27 -24.82
CA THR A 10 -7.09 -0.36 -23.41
C THR A 10 -7.93 0.49 -22.44
N ARG A 11 -8.65 1.51 -22.94
CA ARG A 11 -9.47 2.39 -22.08
C ARG A 11 -10.70 1.72 -21.49
N ASN A 12 -11.35 0.82 -22.22
CA ASN A 12 -12.62 0.25 -21.78
C ASN A 12 -12.48 -0.80 -20.66
N ALA A 13 -11.45 -1.66 -20.68
CA ALA A 13 -11.37 -2.79 -19.76
C ALA A 13 -11.18 -2.37 -18.28
N ALA A 14 -10.30 -1.42 -17.99
CA ALA A 14 -10.09 -0.97 -16.59
C ALA A 14 -11.29 -0.14 -16.09
N THR A 15 -11.91 0.67 -16.96
CA THR A 15 -13.07 1.50 -16.61
C THR A 15 -14.34 0.64 -16.43
N GLU A 16 -14.56 -0.35 -17.29
CA GLU A 16 -15.66 -1.31 -17.18
C GLU A 16 -15.51 -2.20 -15.95
N TRP A 17 -14.27 -2.62 -15.62
CA TRP A 17 -14.00 -3.41 -14.44
C TRP A 17 -14.29 -2.62 -13.15
N CYS A 18 -13.90 -1.35 -13.07
CA CYS A 18 -14.22 -0.47 -11.96
C CYS A 18 -15.74 -0.22 -11.81
N ALA A 19 -16.47 -0.15 -12.92
CA ALA A 19 -17.92 0.01 -12.92
C ALA A 19 -18.65 -1.28 -12.50
N ALA A 20 -18.26 -2.43 -13.03
CA ALA A 20 -18.86 -3.73 -12.72
C ALA A 20 -18.67 -4.15 -11.26
N ALA A 21 -17.52 -3.83 -10.67
CA ALA A 21 -17.22 -4.14 -9.28
C ALA A 21 -18.02 -3.30 -8.27
N GLY A 22 -18.65 -2.19 -8.70
CA GLY A 22 -19.42 -1.27 -7.83
C GLY A 22 -20.81 -1.76 -7.43
N HIS A 23 -21.39 -2.72 -8.10
CA HIS A 23 -22.83 -3.01 -7.94
C HIS A 23 -23.18 -4.21 -7.05
N ASN A 24 -22.25 -5.06 -6.61
CA ASN A 24 -22.57 -6.30 -5.91
C ASN A 24 -21.84 -6.55 -4.58
N ALA A 25 -21.40 -5.54 -3.87
CA ALA A 25 -20.48 -5.71 -2.75
C ALA A 25 -21.10 -5.56 -1.35
N VAL A 26 -22.11 -6.35 -1.03
CA VAL A 26 -22.41 -6.61 0.39
C VAL A 26 -22.19 -8.09 0.63
N GLY A 27 -21.03 -8.45 1.20
CA GLY A 27 -20.73 -9.80 1.69
C GLY A 27 -19.89 -10.72 0.80
N GLN A 28 -19.59 -10.36 -0.44
CA GLN A 28 -18.67 -11.08 -1.33
C GLN A 28 -17.60 -10.10 -1.83
N GLY A 29 -16.33 -10.47 -1.69
CA GLY A 29 -15.23 -9.70 -2.26
C GLY A 29 -15.45 -9.43 -3.75
N VAL A 30 -14.73 -8.48 -4.31
CA VAL A 30 -14.76 -7.99 -5.69
C VAL A 30 -15.67 -8.79 -6.63
N GLY A 31 -16.76 -8.19 -7.13
CA GLY A 31 -17.86 -8.89 -7.80
C GLY A 31 -17.41 -9.88 -8.89
N ILE A 32 -17.94 -11.08 -8.84
CA ILE A 32 -17.77 -12.09 -9.87
C ILE A 32 -18.54 -11.59 -11.11
N PRO A 33 -17.94 -11.57 -12.32
CA PRO A 33 -18.64 -11.16 -13.54
C PRO A 33 -19.95 -11.93 -13.75
N GLU A 34 -20.95 -11.28 -14.32
CA GLU A 34 -22.16 -11.94 -14.75
C GLU A 34 -21.81 -13.06 -15.76
N GLY A 35 -22.27 -14.28 -15.49
CA GLY A 35 -21.94 -15.46 -16.33
C GLY A 35 -20.71 -16.27 -15.89
N ALA A 36 -20.00 -15.87 -14.85
CA ALA A 36 -18.92 -16.69 -14.28
C ALA A 36 -19.47 -18.00 -13.69
N ASP A 37 -18.72 -19.09 -13.87
CA ASP A 37 -19.03 -20.40 -13.30
C ASP A 37 -19.08 -20.33 -11.78
N ARG A 38 -20.28 -20.48 -11.20
CA ARG A 38 -20.53 -20.41 -9.75
C ARG A 38 -20.35 -21.75 -9.05
N ARG A 39 -19.79 -22.77 -9.71
CA ARG A 39 -19.48 -24.02 -9.06
C ARG A 39 -18.47 -23.82 -7.90
N ARG A 40 -18.48 -24.75 -6.97
CA ARG A 40 -17.45 -24.76 -5.92
C ARG A 40 -16.13 -25.32 -6.50
N TRP A 41 -15.14 -24.44 -6.66
CA TRP A 41 -13.80 -24.80 -7.12
C TRP A 41 -12.96 -25.41 -5.99
N LYS A 42 -12.17 -26.41 -6.32
CA LYS A 42 -11.12 -26.91 -5.43
C LYS A 42 -9.87 -26.04 -5.62
N PHE A 43 -9.08 -25.87 -4.56
CA PHE A 43 -7.84 -25.08 -4.64
C PHE A 43 -6.87 -25.64 -5.69
N SER A 44 -6.77 -26.96 -5.80
CA SER A 44 -5.95 -27.63 -6.84
C SER A 44 -6.41 -27.31 -8.27
N GLU A 45 -7.71 -27.15 -8.50
CA GLU A 45 -8.25 -26.75 -9.81
C GLU A 45 -7.88 -25.31 -10.14
N LEU A 46 -7.97 -24.40 -9.15
CA LEU A 46 -7.55 -23.00 -9.30
C LEU A 46 -6.06 -22.89 -9.61
N LEU A 47 -5.21 -23.70 -8.96
CA LEU A 47 -3.78 -23.73 -9.22
C LEU A 47 -3.41 -24.33 -10.59
N ALA A 48 -4.28 -25.19 -11.16
CA ALA A 48 -4.08 -25.76 -12.49
C ALA A 48 -4.41 -24.77 -13.63
N GLU A 49 -5.08 -23.67 -13.34
CA GLU A 49 -5.37 -22.62 -14.31
C GLU A 49 -4.07 -22.05 -14.91
N ARG A 50 -4.10 -21.76 -16.23
CA ARG A 50 -2.92 -21.30 -16.98
C ARG A 50 -2.28 -20.06 -16.32
N GLY A 51 -0.99 -20.13 -16.05
CA GLY A 51 -0.20 -19.04 -15.46
C GLY A 51 -0.41 -18.80 -13.96
N VAL A 52 -1.38 -19.45 -13.32
CA VAL A 52 -1.68 -19.25 -11.89
C VAL A 52 -0.63 -19.89 -11.01
N TRP A 53 -0.17 -21.11 -11.34
CA TRP A 53 0.82 -21.84 -10.52
C TRP A 53 2.12 -21.03 -10.29
N ALA A 54 2.71 -20.52 -11.36
CA ALA A 54 3.97 -19.77 -11.26
C ALA A 54 3.82 -18.51 -10.39
N ARG A 55 2.68 -17.81 -10.52
CA ARG A 55 2.37 -16.64 -9.70
C ARG A 55 2.17 -17.02 -8.23
N TRP A 56 1.42 -18.08 -7.98
CA TRP A 56 1.23 -18.62 -6.64
C TRP A 56 2.56 -19.00 -6.00
N GLU A 57 3.44 -19.73 -6.70
CA GLU A 57 4.75 -20.09 -6.21
C GLU A 57 5.63 -18.86 -5.87
N LYS A 58 5.53 -17.82 -6.71
CA LYS A 58 6.24 -16.57 -6.47
C LYS A 58 5.76 -15.88 -5.19
N VAL A 59 4.44 -15.69 -5.03
CA VAL A 59 3.89 -14.96 -3.88
C VAL A 59 3.97 -15.74 -2.57
N ARG A 60 3.79 -17.08 -2.59
CA ARG A 60 3.82 -17.89 -1.38
C ARG A 60 5.19 -17.88 -0.66
N LYS A 61 6.27 -17.59 -1.39
CA LYS A 61 7.61 -17.45 -0.82
C LYS A 61 7.69 -16.32 0.21
N TYR A 62 6.78 -15.35 0.15
CA TYR A 62 6.76 -14.18 1.02
C TYR A 62 5.74 -14.25 2.16
N PHE A 63 5.06 -15.39 2.35
CA PHE A 63 4.13 -15.57 3.48
C PHE A 63 4.81 -15.63 4.85
N PHE A 64 6.12 -15.70 4.88
CA PHE A 64 6.91 -15.61 6.10
C PHE A 64 7.06 -14.16 6.62
N LEU A 65 6.66 -13.15 5.85
CA LEU A 65 6.75 -11.76 6.28
C LEU A 65 5.90 -11.54 7.52
N ARG A 66 6.57 -11.10 8.58
CA ARG A 66 5.97 -10.76 9.88
C ARG A 66 6.49 -9.40 10.26
N GLU A 67 5.61 -8.43 10.29
CA GLU A 67 5.98 -7.04 10.44
C GLU A 67 5.74 -6.51 11.85
N SER A 68 6.55 -5.53 12.23
CA SER A 68 6.28 -4.57 13.28
C SER A 68 6.63 -3.17 12.79
N THR A 69 6.00 -2.17 13.35
CA THR A 69 6.22 -0.76 13.00
C THR A 69 6.96 -0.05 14.13
N TYR A 70 7.85 0.86 13.76
CA TYR A 70 8.70 1.58 14.68
C TYR A 70 8.65 3.07 14.37
N ASP A 71 8.22 3.88 15.34
CA ASP A 71 8.31 5.33 15.25
C ASP A 71 9.75 5.74 15.57
N MET A 72 10.46 6.34 14.59
CA MET A 72 11.89 6.60 14.66
C MET A 72 12.24 7.91 15.35
N SER A 73 11.37 8.92 15.24
CA SER A 73 11.59 10.26 15.80
C SER A 73 10.27 10.98 16.03
N ASN A 74 10.21 11.83 17.05
CA ASN A 74 9.12 12.77 17.29
C ASN A 74 9.24 14.05 16.45
N ARG A 75 10.36 14.21 15.74
CA ARG A 75 10.65 15.41 14.95
C ARG A 75 10.26 15.19 13.50
N CYS A 76 9.73 16.24 12.87
CA CYS A 76 9.50 16.31 11.44
C CYS A 76 9.83 17.70 10.92
N ASN A 77 10.32 17.77 9.71
CA ASN A 77 10.55 19.03 8.99
C ASN A 77 9.30 19.54 8.24
N LEU A 78 8.15 18.89 8.42
CA LEU A 78 6.83 19.32 7.92
C LEU A 78 5.82 19.40 9.07
N ARG A 79 4.68 20.08 8.79
CA ARG A 79 3.51 20.18 9.69
C ARG A 79 2.23 20.03 8.88
N CYS A 80 1.95 18.77 8.51
CA CYS A 80 0.82 18.43 7.64
C CYS A 80 -0.51 18.52 8.40
N ASP A 81 -1.55 19.05 7.76
CA ASP A 81 -2.92 18.93 8.25
C ASP A 81 -3.37 17.46 8.18
N GLY A 82 -4.10 16.98 9.17
CA GLY A 82 -4.52 15.57 9.25
C GLY A 82 -3.38 14.57 9.49
N CYS A 83 -2.24 15.04 9.99
CA CYS A 83 -1.11 14.16 10.31
C CYS A 83 -1.41 13.31 11.54
N TYR A 84 -1.55 11.99 11.34
CA TYR A 84 -1.82 11.04 12.42
C TYR A 84 -0.82 11.13 13.58
N TYR A 85 0.40 11.60 13.31
CA TYR A 85 1.45 11.71 14.31
C TYR A 85 1.25 12.92 15.24
N TYR A 86 0.85 14.07 14.67
CA TYR A 86 0.72 15.32 15.42
C TYR A 86 -0.71 15.63 15.87
N GLU A 87 -1.71 14.99 15.30
CA GLU A 87 -3.09 15.08 15.80
C GLU A 87 -3.37 14.07 16.93
N GLY A 88 -2.49 13.07 17.12
CA GLY A 88 -2.53 12.12 18.23
C GLY A 88 -1.58 12.44 19.36
N GLU A 89 -1.54 11.57 20.36
CA GLU A 89 -0.70 11.73 21.56
C GLU A 89 0.76 11.27 21.38
N LYS A 90 1.13 10.75 20.22
CA LYS A 90 2.45 10.15 19.97
C LYS A 90 3.62 11.13 20.16
N GLN A 91 3.42 12.39 19.80
CA GLN A 91 4.41 13.44 19.92
C GLN A 91 4.84 13.73 21.39
N PHE A 92 4.08 13.25 22.36
CA PHE A 92 4.35 13.46 23.79
C PHE A 92 5.14 12.31 24.42
N THR A 93 5.47 11.26 23.68
CA THR A 93 6.37 10.20 24.18
C THR A 93 7.82 10.69 24.17
N GLY A 94 8.64 10.16 25.07
CA GLY A 94 10.09 10.40 25.04
C GLY A 94 10.71 9.92 23.73
N GLU A 95 11.90 10.44 23.41
CA GLU A 95 12.66 10.01 22.22
C GLU A 95 13.96 9.32 22.67
N ASN A 96 14.18 8.10 22.21
CA ASN A 96 15.39 7.36 22.48
C ASN A 96 16.31 7.38 21.25
N GLY A 97 17.38 8.17 21.32
CA GLY A 97 18.39 8.27 20.26
C GLY A 97 19.58 7.32 20.44
N ASP A 98 19.56 6.43 21.44
CA ASP A 98 20.67 5.50 21.68
C ASP A 98 20.68 4.36 20.66
N THR A 99 21.70 4.34 19.83
CA THR A 99 21.92 3.30 18.81
C THR A 99 22.08 1.91 19.41
N GLY A 100 22.60 1.79 20.63
CA GLY A 100 22.73 0.54 21.36
C GLY A 100 21.38 -0.03 21.77
N ALA A 101 20.50 0.80 22.28
CA ALA A 101 19.13 0.43 22.64
C ALA A 101 18.31 0.00 21.41
N TRP A 102 18.42 0.74 20.31
CA TRP A 102 17.78 0.35 19.03
C TRP A 102 18.31 -0.97 18.50
N ARG A 103 19.63 -1.21 18.56
CA ARG A 103 20.23 -2.49 18.17
C ARG A 103 19.68 -3.64 19.03
N ALA A 104 19.61 -3.45 20.34
CA ALA A 104 19.05 -4.43 21.26
C ALA A 104 17.57 -4.73 20.94
N LEU A 105 16.78 -3.70 20.65
CA LEU A 105 15.39 -3.87 20.25
C LEU A 105 15.27 -4.68 18.95
N MET A 106 16.02 -4.33 17.90
CA MET A 106 15.98 -5.06 16.62
C MET A 106 16.35 -6.54 16.79
N ARG A 107 17.36 -6.85 17.61
CA ARG A 107 17.72 -8.24 17.95
C ARG A 107 16.62 -8.97 18.70
N ALA A 108 15.98 -8.31 19.65
CA ALA A 108 14.85 -8.86 20.39
C ALA A 108 13.65 -9.16 19.47
N GLU A 109 13.33 -8.25 18.55
CA GLU A 109 12.26 -8.45 17.58
C GLU A 109 12.56 -9.58 16.58
N LYS A 110 13.80 -9.66 16.10
CA LYS A 110 14.28 -10.77 15.28
C LYS A 110 14.16 -12.12 16.02
N ALA A 111 14.59 -12.17 17.28
CA ALA A 111 14.46 -13.36 18.12
C ALA A 111 12.99 -13.73 18.38
N ARG A 112 12.08 -12.74 18.44
CA ARG A 112 10.63 -12.92 18.53
C ARG A 112 10.00 -13.43 17.23
N GLY A 113 10.78 -13.50 16.14
CA GLY A 113 10.32 -14.00 14.84
C GLY A 113 9.74 -12.92 13.92
N ILE A 114 9.96 -11.64 14.20
CA ILE A 114 9.70 -10.56 13.25
C ILE A 114 10.76 -10.67 12.12
N THR A 115 10.27 -10.54 10.89
CA THR A 115 11.10 -10.68 9.68
C THR A 115 11.06 -9.43 8.82
N TYR A 116 10.18 -8.47 9.12
CA TYR A 116 10.00 -7.26 8.35
C TYR A 116 9.78 -6.05 9.25
N VAL A 117 10.52 -4.96 8.99
CA VAL A 117 10.38 -3.72 9.75
C VAL A 117 9.73 -2.61 8.91
N VAL A 118 8.80 -1.90 9.51
CA VAL A 118 8.21 -0.68 8.95
C VAL A 118 8.70 0.49 9.78
N LEU A 119 9.64 1.27 9.25
CA LEU A 119 10.20 2.42 9.91
C LEU A 119 9.39 3.67 9.53
N ALA A 120 8.76 4.27 10.50
CA ALA A 120 7.86 5.40 10.34
C ALA A 120 8.11 6.44 11.44
N GLY A 121 7.09 7.12 11.87
CA GLY A 121 7.14 8.10 12.95
C GLY A 121 6.87 9.49 12.41
N ALA A 122 7.43 10.54 13.04
CA ALA A 122 7.29 11.86 12.49
C ALA A 122 8.06 11.95 11.16
N GLU A 123 9.41 11.85 11.18
CA GLU A 123 10.20 11.78 9.94
C GLU A 123 11.51 10.98 10.15
N PRO A 124 11.58 9.75 9.62
CA PRO A 124 12.74 8.87 9.81
C PRO A 124 14.05 9.41 9.20
N SER A 125 14.00 10.19 8.13
CA SER A 125 15.21 10.73 7.48
C SER A 125 15.98 11.72 8.36
N LEU A 126 15.43 12.11 9.52
CA LEU A 126 16.11 12.98 10.49
C LEU A 126 17.02 12.23 11.48
N VAL A 127 16.98 10.89 11.47
CA VAL A 127 17.77 10.03 12.36
C VAL A 127 18.49 8.93 11.58
N PRO A 128 19.38 9.28 10.64
CA PRO A 128 20.03 8.34 9.72
C PRO A 128 20.82 7.24 10.44
N GLU A 129 21.44 7.55 11.59
CA GLU A 129 22.21 6.59 12.38
C GLU A 129 21.33 5.45 12.91
N LEU A 130 20.08 5.75 13.27
CA LEU A 130 19.12 4.73 13.72
C LEU A 130 18.64 3.88 12.54
N LEU A 131 18.46 4.45 11.34
CA LEU A 131 18.13 3.71 10.14
C LEU A 131 19.21 2.70 9.78
N GLU A 132 20.48 3.09 9.87
CA GLU A 132 21.64 2.21 9.63
C GLU A 132 21.68 1.05 10.62
N VAL A 133 21.46 1.34 11.90
CA VAL A 133 21.41 0.30 12.95
C VAL A 133 20.27 -0.69 12.70
N CYS A 134 19.08 -0.21 12.36
CA CYS A 134 17.94 -1.08 12.07
C CYS A 134 18.22 -1.94 10.84
N PHE A 135 18.80 -1.37 9.77
CA PHE A 135 19.12 -2.09 8.55
C PHE A 135 20.20 -3.17 8.78
N ALA A 136 21.22 -2.87 9.56
CA ALA A 136 22.27 -3.83 9.88
C ALA A 136 21.78 -5.08 10.61
N GLU A 137 20.77 -4.94 11.48
CA GLU A 137 20.22 -6.06 12.26
C GLU A 137 19.06 -6.78 11.54
N MET A 138 18.23 -6.05 10.80
CA MET A 138 17.04 -6.55 10.11
C MET A 138 16.96 -5.96 8.70
N PRO A 139 17.59 -6.55 7.68
CA PRO A 139 17.75 -5.94 6.36
C PRO A 139 16.48 -5.94 5.48
N LEU A 140 15.37 -6.48 5.96
CA LEU A 140 14.12 -6.54 5.22
C LEU A 140 13.10 -5.59 5.83
N GLY A 141 12.65 -4.61 5.04
CA GLY A 141 11.70 -3.61 5.52
C GLY A 141 11.47 -2.45 4.57
N CYS A 142 10.74 -1.45 5.06
CA CYS A 142 10.53 -0.19 4.37
C CYS A 142 10.62 1.00 5.32
N ILE A 143 10.84 2.17 4.73
CA ILE A 143 10.84 3.47 5.41
C ILE A 143 9.74 4.31 4.80
N ALA A 144 8.80 4.82 5.63
CA ALA A 144 7.81 5.81 5.23
C ALA A 144 8.37 7.22 5.51
N THR A 145 8.60 8.01 4.47
CA THR A 145 9.21 9.35 4.55
C THR A 145 8.42 10.40 3.81
N ASN A 146 8.58 11.65 4.20
CA ASN A 146 8.07 12.78 3.42
C ASN A 146 8.93 13.13 2.19
N GLY A 147 10.10 12.52 2.03
CA GLY A 147 10.97 12.67 0.87
C GLY A 147 11.73 13.99 0.75
N VAL A 148 11.68 14.88 1.75
CA VAL A 148 12.40 16.17 1.75
C VAL A 148 13.91 15.96 1.84
N ARG A 149 14.34 14.98 2.61
CA ARG A 149 15.74 14.55 2.73
C ARG A 149 15.94 13.21 2.09
N ARG A 150 17.04 13.04 1.37
CA ARG A 150 17.43 11.76 0.81
C ARG A 150 17.92 10.81 1.92
N ILE A 151 17.49 9.56 1.83
CA ILE A 151 18.00 8.47 2.66
C ILE A 151 19.21 7.85 1.96
N GLU A 152 20.30 7.70 2.70
CA GLU A 152 21.57 7.22 2.16
C GLU A 152 21.43 5.83 1.50
N PRO A 153 22.15 5.58 0.39
CA PRO A 153 22.09 4.30 -0.32
C PRO A 153 22.52 3.09 0.51
N ALA A 154 23.34 3.29 1.54
CA ALA A 154 23.76 2.24 2.47
C ALA A 154 22.59 1.59 3.23
N VAL A 155 21.46 2.32 3.39
CA VAL A 155 20.23 1.81 4.00
C VAL A 155 19.35 1.20 2.90
N GLY A 156 19.45 -0.10 2.67
CA GLY A 156 18.85 -0.80 1.52
C GLY A 156 17.35 -1.10 1.61
N TYR A 157 16.60 -0.46 2.50
CA TYR A 157 15.14 -0.64 2.59
C TYR A 157 14.38 -0.08 1.39
N LYS A 158 13.16 -0.56 1.15
CA LYS A 158 12.17 0.16 0.32
C LYS A 158 11.92 1.55 0.92
N ILE A 159 11.73 2.54 0.07
CA ILE A 159 11.46 3.92 0.49
C ILE A 159 10.10 4.33 -0.04
N HIS A 160 9.14 4.50 0.86
CA HIS A 160 7.80 4.96 0.54
C HIS A 160 7.72 6.47 0.73
N ILE A 161 7.65 7.20 -0.39
CA ILE A 161 7.65 8.67 -0.41
C ILE A 161 6.21 9.15 -0.44
N SER A 162 5.79 9.80 0.64
CA SER A 162 4.41 10.28 0.80
C SER A 162 4.13 11.51 -0.07
N VAL A 163 3.22 11.39 -1.04
CA VAL A 163 2.77 12.45 -1.96
C VAL A 163 1.29 12.74 -1.73
N TRP A 164 0.93 14.01 -1.50
CA TRP A 164 -0.45 14.42 -1.19
C TRP A 164 -1.01 15.45 -2.18
N GLY A 165 -0.49 15.47 -3.37
CA GLY A 165 -0.93 16.38 -4.43
C GLY A 165 0.22 17.10 -5.12
N ASN A 166 -0.11 18.08 -5.93
CA ASN A 166 0.86 18.97 -6.58
C ASN A 166 1.48 19.96 -5.56
N ASP A 167 2.37 20.83 -6.03
CA ASP A 167 3.06 21.76 -5.14
C ASP A 167 2.12 22.78 -4.46
N ALA A 168 1.03 23.18 -5.11
CA ALA A 168 0.05 24.09 -4.49
C ALA A 168 -0.71 23.40 -3.35
N THR A 169 -1.16 22.18 -3.54
CA THR A 169 -1.78 21.38 -2.49
C THR A 169 -0.78 21.02 -1.39
N SER A 170 0.46 20.71 -1.74
CA SER A 170 1.53 20.45 -0.78
C SER A 170 1.81 21.68 0.08
N LEU A 171 1.84 22.88 -0.49
CA LEU A 171 1.98 24.12 0.28
C LEU A 171 0.80 24.31 1.26
N ARG A 172 -0.43 24.06 0.81
CA ARG A 172 -1.63 24.24 1.62
C ARG A 172 -1.72 23.21 2.74
N VAL A 173 -1.59 21.91 2.41
CA VAL A 173 -1.86 20.81 3.34
C VAL A 173 -0.61 20.38 4.10
N ARG A 174 0.57 20.36 3.46
CA ARG A 174 1.82 19.90 4.07
C ARG A 174 2.74 21.03 4.52
N LYS A 175 2.35 22.29 4.28
CA LYS A 175 3.07 23.52 4.65
C LYS A 175 4.46 23.60 4.00
N ALA A 176 4.61 23.01 2.82
CA ALA A 176 5.88 23.02 2.06
C ALA A 176 5.61 23.24 0.58
N GLY A 177 6.19 24.29 0.01
CA GLY A 177 6.22 24.53 -1.43
C GLY A 177 7.30 23.69 -2.13
N ASP A 178 7.16 23.50 -3.46
CA ASP A 178 8.09 22.74 -4.31
C ASP A 178 8.37 21.32 -3.79
N LEU A 179 7.42 20.75 -3.03
CA LEU A 179 7.63 19.47 -2.35
C LEU A 179 7.71 18.32 -3.34
N LEU A 180 6.77 18.25 -4.30
CA LEU A 180 6.77 17.20 -5.33
C LEU A 180 8.04 17.26 -6.18
N LYS A 181 8.44 18.47 -6.59
CA LYS A 181 9.67 18.69 -7.35
C LYS A 181 10.88 18.16 -6.58
N ARG A 182 11.02 18.52 -5.30
CA ARG A 182 12.12 18.08 -4.43
C ARG A 182 12.13 16.57 -4.20
N GLN A 183 10.96 15.96 -4.03
CA GLN A 183 10.81 14.51 -3.90
C GLN A 183 11.30 13.79 -5.17
N ILE A 184 10.93 14.29 -6.36
CA ILE A 184 11.40 13.75 -7.64
C ILE A 184 12.92 13.91 -7.77
N GLU A 185 13.46 15.10 -7.51
CA GLU A 185 14.90 15.35 -7.56
C GLU A 185 15.70 14.41 -6.66
N ASN A 186 15.19 14.13 -5.46
CA ASN A 186 15.86 13.25 -4.50
C ASN A 186 15.80 11.77 -4.87
N TYR A 187 14.73 11.30 -5.56
CA TYR A 187 14.43 9.87 -5.58
C TYR A 187 14.10 9.27 -6.96
N ARG A 188 14.05 10.06 -8.06
CA ARG A 188 13.70 9.52 -9.38
C ARG A 188 14.62 8.39 -9.86
N ASP A 189 15.89 8.43 -9.49
CA ASP A 189 16.90 7.44 -9.87
C ASP A 189 17.16 6.39 -8.76
N ASP A 190 16.35 6.38 -7.70
CA ASP A 190 16.53 5.45 -6.59
C ASP A 190 15.65 4.21 -6.78
N PRO A 191 16.23 3.02 -7.03
CA PRO A 191 15.46 1.80 -7.28
C PRO A 191 14.66 1.33 -6.05
N ARG A 192 14.97 1.84 -4.86
CA ARG A 192 14.23 1.56 -3.62
C ARG A 192 12.92 2.33 -3.54
N ALA A 193 12.81 3.45 -4.28
CA ALA A 193 11.74 4.43 -4.11
C ALA A 193 10.42 3.98 -4.74
N VAL A 194 9.34 4.20 -3.98
CA VAL A 194 7.95 4.12 -4.43
C VAL A 194 7.23 5.36 -3.94
N PHE A 195 6.67 6.14 -4.85
CA PHE A 195 5.88 7.31 -4.54
C PHE A 195 4.46 6.89 -4.18
N VAL A 196 4.04 7.20 -2.97
CA VAL A 196 2.74 6.81 -2.41
C VAL A 196 1.80 8.01 -2.49
N TYR A 197 1.00 8.09 -3.55
CA TYR A 197 0.00 9.15 -3.68
C TYR A 197 -1.17 8.86 -2.75
N THR A 198 -1.34 9.71 -1.74
CA THR A 198 -2.45 9.61 -0.79
C THR A 198 -3.63 10.44 -1.26
N PHE A 199 -4.68 9.76 -1.70
CA PHE A 199 -5.94 10.39 -2.02
C PHE A 199 -6.61 10.96 -0.78
N THR A 200 -7.06 12.19 -0.88
CA THR A 200 -7.98 12.86 0.05
C THR A 200 -9.19 13.33 -0.74
N ARG A 201 -10.26 13.72 -0.07
CA ARG A 201 -11.44 14.28 -0.76
C ARG A 201 -11.08 15.50 -1.63
N GLU A 202 -10.04 16.26 -1.27
CA GLU A 202 -9.69 17.52 -1.91
C GLU A 202 -8.68 17.45 -3.06
N ASN A 203 -7.96 16.31 -3.22
CA ASN A 203 -6.88 16.21 -4.20
C ASN A 203 -7.12 15.20 -5.33
N ILE A 204 -8.36 14.71 -5.49
CA ILE A 204 -8.68 13.69 -6.50
C ILE A 204 -8.42 14.21 -7.91
N ASP A 205 -8.86 15.44 -8.19
CA ASP A 205 -8.84 16.01 -9.56
C ASP A 205 -7.43 16.33 -10.07
N GLU A 206 -6.47 16.52 -9.17
CA GLU A 206 -5.07 16.76 -9.52
C GLU A 206 -4.20 15.50 -9.62
N ALA A 207 -4.73 14.34 -9.17
CA ALA A 207 -3.99 13.10 -9.09
C ALA A 207 -3.39 12.68 -10.44
N ALA A 208 -4.14 12.83 -11.52
CA ALA A 208 -3.68 12.49 -12.86
C ALA A 208 -2.43 13.30 -13.26
N GLY A 209 -2.44 14.61 -13.05
CA GLY A 209 -1.29 15.47 -13.37
C GLY A 209 -0.05 15.15 -12.52
N VAL A 210 -0.23 14.80 -11.25
CA VAL A 210 0.86 14.38 -10.37
C VAL A 210 1.45 13.06 -10.82
N VAL A 211 0.61 12.07 -11.15
CA VAL A 211 1.06 10.76 -11.65
C VAL A 211 1.73 10.89 -13.02
N ASP A 212 1.22 11.75 -13.91
CA ASP A 212 1.87 12.07 -15.20
C ASP A 212 3.28 12.62 -14.98
N ALA A 213 3.47 13.56 -14.04
CA ALA A 213 4.79 14.12 -13.73
C ALA A 213 5.74 13.05 -13.16
N LEU A 214 5.26 12.19 -12.27
CA LEU A 214 6.04 11.09 -11.72
C LEU A 214 6.41 10.05 -12.79
N ALA A 215 5.50 9.72 -13.70
CA ALA A 215 5.76 8.79 -14.80
C ALA A 215 6.78 9.35 -15.81
N VAL A 216 6.71 10.64 -16.14
CA VAL A 216 7.72 11.34 -16.97
C VAL A 216 9.10 11.29 -16.31
N ALA A 217 9.15 11.39 -14.97
CA ALA A 217 10.39 11.24 -14.22
C ALA A 217 10.83 9.77 -14.01
N ASN A 218 10.16 8.81 -14.64
CA ASN A 218 10.38 7.36 -14.51
C ASN A 218 10.26 6.84 -13.07
N CYS A 219 9.43 7.48 -12.24
CA CYS A 219 9.17 7.06 -10.87
C CYS A 219 8.12 5.94 -10.81
N ARG A 220 8.25 5.04 -9.83
CA ARG A 220 7.22 4.06 -9.49
C ARG A 220 6.22 4.68 -8.52
N VAL A 221 4.93 4.44 -8.75
CA VAL A 221 3.84 5.06 -7.99
C VAL A 221 2.90 3.98 -7.46
N THR A 222 2.40 4.16 -6.26
CA THR A 222 1.26 3.41 -5.72
C THR A 222 0.26 4.36 -5.10
N PHE A 223 -0.93 3.87 -4.80
CA PHE A 223 -1.98 4.67 -4.18
C PHE A 223 -2.22 4.28 -2.73
N ASN A 224 -2.54 5.27 -1.95
CA ASN A 224 -3.07 5.17 -0.60
C ASN A 224 -4.33 6.04 -0.49
N MET A 225 -5.17 5.75 0.48
CA MET A 225 -6.33 6.57 0.82
C MET A 225 -6.09 7.21 2.19
N PHE A 226 -6.45 8.48 2.31
CA PHE A 226 -6.47 9.12 3.61
C PHE A 226 -7.42 8.38 4.54
N SER A 227 -6.92 7.98 5.68
CA SER A 227 -7.69 7.34 6.74
C SER A 227 -7.75 8.31 7.91
N SER A 228 -8.95 8.67 8.30
CA SER A 228 -9.15 9.72 9.30
C SER A 228 -8.65 9.28 10.67
N PRO A 229 -7.93 10.14 11.40
CA PRO A 229 -7.74 9.97 12.84
C PRO A 229 -9.09 9.94 13.56
N VAL A 230 -9.12 9.31 14.73
CA VAL A 230 -10.33 9.28 15.57
C VAL A 230 -10.77 10.70 15.90
N GLY A 231 -12.03 11.02 15.62
CA GLY A 231 -12.60 12.35 15.86
C GLY A 231 -12.28 13.39 14.79
N TYR A 232 -11.53 13.04 13.74
CA TYR A 232 -11.24 13.97 12.65
C TYR A 232 -12.49 14.26 11.81
N ALA A 233 -12.89 15.53 11.77
CA ALA A 233 -14.02 16.03 10.97
C ALA A 233 -13.58 16.97 9.83
N GLY A 234 -12.29 17.02 9.53
CA GLY A 234 -11.71 17.95 8.55
C GLY A 234 -12.00 17.60 7.09
N PRO A 235 -11.63 18.49 6.17
CA PRO A 235 -12.00 18.41 4.75
C PRO A 235 -11.31 17.28 3.98
N LEU A 236 -10.26 16.68 4.52
CA LEU A 236 -9.52 15.60 3.86
C LEU A 236 -10.27 14.26 3.89
N ARG A 237 -11.22 14.10 4.84
CA ARG A 237 -12.01 12.87 5.00
C ARG A 237 -12.88 12.60 3.78
N HIS A 238 -12.87 11.34 3.33
CA HIS A 238 -13.70 10.89 2.23
C HIS A 238 -15.18 10.80 2.60
N ASP A 239 -16.03 11.06 1.60
CA ASP A 239 -17.45 10.71 1.56
C ASP A 239 -17.71 9.72 0.41
N GLY A 240 -18.94 9.23 0.31
CA GLY A 240 -19.31 8.25 -0.72
C GLY A 240 -19.04 8.73 -2.14
N ALA A 241 -19.28 10.00 -2.45
CA ALA A 241 -19.05 10.57 -3.76
C ALA A 241 -17.55 10.66 -4.10
N SER A 242 -16.74 11.10 -3.14
CA SER A 242 -15.29 11.19 -3.33
C SER A 242 -14.63 9.81 -3.46
N LEU A 243 -15.15 8.77 -2.81
CA LEU A 243 -14.67 7.40 -2.98
C LEU A 243 -14.91 6.88 -4.41
N VAL A 244 -16.09 7.18 -4.99
CA VAL A 244 -16.39 6.83 -6.38
C VAL A 244 -15.43 7.54 -7.34
N ARG A 245 -15.30 8.88 -7.20
CA ARG A 245 -14.38 9.68 -8.03
C ARG A 245 -12.92 9.20 -7.91
N ALA A 246 -12.46 8.90 -6.70
CA ALA A 246 -11.11 8.38 -6.50
C ALA A 246 -10.89 7.04 -7.23
N ARG A 247 -11.88 6.13 -7.20
CA ARG A 247 -11.82 4.86 -7.93
C ARG A 247 -11.75 5.05 -9.44
N GLU A 248 -12.56 5.94 -9.98
CA GLU A 248 -12.55 6.28 -11.42
C GLU A 248 -11.17 6.84 -11.82
N ALA A 249 -10.65 7.81 -11.07
CA ALA A 249 -9.33 8.38 -11.30
C ALA A 249 -8.21 7.32 -11.22
N MET A 250 -8.26 6.40 -10.24
CA MET A 250 -7.31 5.28 -10.15
C MET A 250 -7.37 4.39 -11.41
N GLY A 251 -8.57 4.08 -11.89
CA GLY A 251 -8.78 3.28 -13.11
C GLY A 251 -8.16 3.93 -14.34
N GLU A 252 -8.40 5.22 -14.55
CA GLU A 252 -7.83 5.99 -15.66
C GLU A 252 -6.29 6.02 -15.61
N MET A 253 -5.72 6.27 -14.44
CA MET A 253 -4.27 6.31 -14.28
C MET A 253 -3.62 4.93 -14.46
N MET A 254 -4.25 3.84 -13.99
CA MET A 254 -3.76 2.49 -14.24
C MET A 254 -3.73 2.15 -15.73
N ALA A 255 -4.74 2.58 -16.48
CA ALA A 255 -4.79 2.40 -17.94
C ALA A 255 -3.72 3.25 -18.65
N ARG A 256 -3.46 4.47 -18.17
CA ARG A 256 -2.51 5.40 -18.78
C ARG A 256 -1.04 5.06 -18.49
N HIS A 257 -0.74 4.59 -17.27
CA HIS A 257 0.62 4.36 -16.78
C HIS A 257 0.87 2.94 -16.24
N PRO A 258 0.57 1.86 -16.97
CA PRO A 258 0.62 0.49 -16.46
C PRO A 258 2.03 0.06 -16.02
N ARG A 259 3.09 0.69 -16.55
CA ARG A 259 4.49 0.38 -16.20
C ARG A 259 4.97 1.07 -14.93
N HIS A 260 4.37 2.20 -14.56
CA HIS A 260 4.78 3.02 -13.42
C HIS A 260 3.90 2.77 -12.19
N LEU A 261 2.65 2.36 -12.40
CA LEU A 261 1.72 2.11 -11.31
C LEU A 261 1.83 0.70 -10.73
N LEU A 262 2.20 0.64 -9.47
CA LEU A 262 2.19 -0.57 -8.64
C LEU A 262 0.85 -0.64 -7.89
N PHE A 263 -0.22 -0.81 -8.62
CA PHE A 263 -1.57 -0.88 -8.09
C PHE A 263 -2.41 -1.86 -8.92
N SER A 264 -3.53 -2.35 -8.39
CA SER A 264 -4.41 -3.28 -9.11
C SER A 264 -5.85 -2.82 -9.04
N PRO A 265 -6.70 -3.20 -10.01
CA PRO A 265 -8.13 -2.93 -9.95
C PRO A 265 -8.79 -3.45 -8.67
N TYR A 266 -8.37 -4.62 -8.19
CA TYR A 266 -8.81 -5.15 -6.91
C TYR A 266 -8.51 -4.20 -5.75
N SER A 267 -7.28 -3.64 -5.72
CA SER A 267 -6.89 -2.65 -4.71
C SER A 267 -7.77 -1.41 -4.79
N ALA A 268 -8.05 -0.90 -6.00
CA ALA A 268 -8.90 0.27 -6.19
C ALA A 268 -10.30 0.06 -5.59
N VAL A 269 -10.92 -1.09 -5.86
CA VAL A 269 -12.24 -1.43 -5.29
C VAL A 269 -12.20 -1.61 -3.78
N ALA A 270 -11.20 -2.33 -3.26
CA ALA A 270 -11.09 -2.60 -1.83
C ALA A 270 -10.88 -1.31 -1.01
N HIS A 271 -10.00 -0.42 -1.47
CA HIS A 271 -9.69 0.82 -0.78
C HIS A 271 -10.77 1.91 -0.91
N THR A 272 -11.60 1.84 -1.96
CA THR A 272 -12.69 2.81 -2.20
C THR A 272 -14.08 2.24 -1.88
N HIS A 273 -14.17 1.08 -1.24
CA HIS A 273 -15.44 0.51 -0.85
C HIS A 273 -16.16 1.40 0.18
N ALA A 274 -17.49 1.39 0.20
CA ALA A 274 -18.29 2.16 1.15
C ALA A 274 -17.96 1.82 2.62
N LEU A 275 -17.71 0.54 2.91
CA LEU A 275 -17.16 0.10 4.20
C LEU A 275 -15.64 0.27 4.20
N GLY A 276 -15.06 0.69 5.32
CA GLY A 276 -13.62 0.66 5.54
C GLY A 276 -13.06 -0.77 5.51
N LEU A 277 -11.74 -0.91 5.35
CA LEU A 277 -11.08 -2.22 5.26
C LEU A 277 -11.29 -3.09 6.51
N HIS A 278 -11.43 -2.46 7.68
CA HIS A 278 -11.70 -3.18 8.93
C HIS A 278 -13.04 -3.92 8.86
N ASP A 279 -14.11 -3.23 8.48
CA ASP A 279 -15.46 -3.79 8.44
C ASP A 279 -15.63 -4.74 7.24
N LEU A 280 -15.09 -4.36 6.07
CA LEU A 280 -15.17 -5.16 4.85
C LEU A 280 -14.46 -6.51 5.00
N TYR A 281 -13.27 -6.51 5.59
CA TYR A 281 -12.43 -7.69 5.69
C TYR A 281 -12.18 -8.16 7.13
N ARG A 282 -12.67 -7.45 8.14
CA ARG A 282 -12.41 -7.68 9.56
C ARG A 282 -10.90 -7.74 9.85
N CYS A 283 -10.23 -6.63 9.60
CA CYS A 283 -8.79 -6.46 9.78
C CYS A 283 -8.28 -7.12 11.07
N SER A 284 -7.19 -7.86 10.99
CA SER A 284 -6.66 -8.63 12.10
C SER A 284 -5.59 -7.89 12.93
N TYR A 285 -5.11 -6.73 12.47
CA TYR A 285 -4.04 -5.98 13.15
C TYR A 285 -4.33 -5.66 14.63
N PRO A 286 -5.51 -5.14 15.01
CA PRO A 286 -5.77 -4.85 16.42
C PRO A 286 -5.63 -6.08 17.32
N ARG A 287 -6.11 -7.23 16.83
CA ARG A 287 -6.01 -8.50 17.57
C ARG A 287 -4.58 -9.03 17.61
N MET A 288 -3.80 -8.83 16.52
CA MET A 288 -2.41 -9.25 16.47
C MET A 288 -1.55 -8.40 17.41
N ASN A 289 -1.81 -7.09 17.48
CA ASN A 289 -1.12 -6.20 18.41
C ASN A 289 -1.43 -6.50 19.88
N ALA A 290 -2.66 -6.90 20.17
CA ALA A 290 -3.08 -7.28 21.53
C ALA A 290 -2.60 -8.69 21.94
N SER A 291 -2.16 -9.52 21.00
CA SER A 291 -1.75 -10.90 21.28
C SER A 291 -0.39 -10.96 21.94
N THR A 292 -0.30 -11.72 23.01
CA THR A 292 0.95 -12.12 23.67
C THR A 292 1.46 -13.48 23.17
N ASP A 293 0.68 -14.15 22.31
CA ASP A 293 0.98 -15.51 21.84
C ASP A 293 2.06 -15.46 20.74
N ILE A 294 3.29 -15.68 21.16
CA ILE A 294 4.46 -15.74 20.29
C ILE A 294 4.47 -17.04 19.46
N GLY A 295 3.76 -18.07 19.91
CA GLY A 295 3.73 -19.38 19.25
C GLY A 295 3.14 -19.36 17.85
N LEU A 296 2.19 -18.47 17.58
CA LEU A 296 1.63 -18.24 16.25
C LEU A 296 2.51 -17.34 15.36
N GLY A 297 3.57 -16.74 15.92
CA GLY A 297 4.57 -15.95 15.20
C GLY A 297 4.02 -14.73 14.45
N ARG A 298 2.88 -14.18 14.85
CA ARG A 298 2.15 -13.12 14.16
C ARG A 298 1.77 -11.95 15.06
N SER A 299 2.44 -11.77 16.19
CA SER A 299 2.17 -10.62 17.04
C SER A 299 2.83 -9.37 16.46
N PHE A 300 2.08 -8.59 15.71
CA PHE A 300 2.46 -7.24 15.31
C PHE A 300 2.62 -6.35 16.54
N ARG A 301 3.63 -5.46 16.53
CA ARG A 301 3.79 -4.41 17.53
C ARG A 301 4.01 -3.07 16.85
N GLN A 302 3.47 -2.01 17.46
CA GLN A 302 3.77 -0.63 17.14
C GLN A 302 4.66 -0.08 18.26
N PHE A 303 5.92 0.17 17.95
CA PHE A 303 6.85 0.78 18.90
C PHE A 303 6.81 2.30 18.78
N ARG A 304 6.90 2.97 19.90
CA ARG A 304 7.03 4.42 20.01
C ARG A 304 8.50 4.83 20.01
N THR A 305 8.79 6.11 19.92
CA THR A 305 10.15 6.67 19.89
C THR A 305 10.95 6.41 21.16
N ASP A 306 10.31 6.15 22.28
CA ASP A 306 10.95 5.75 23.55
C ASP A 306 11.19 4.23 23.66
N LEU A 307 10.93 3.49 22.58
CA LEU A 307 11.00 2.03 22.48
C LEU A 307 9.92 1.27 23.27
N SER A 308 8.97 1.99 23.85
CA SER A 308 7.78 1.36 24.44
C SER A 308 6.81 0.88 23.35
N TRP A 309 5.93 -0.03 23.69
CA TRP A 309 4.80 -0.43 22.86
C TRP A 309 3.57 -0.65 23.72
N ASP A 310 2.42 -0.28 23.19
CA ASP A 310 1.16 -0.36 23.89
C ASP A 310 0.39 -1.62 23.47
N ARG A 311 0.09 -2.50 24.42
CA ARG A 311 -0.69 -3.74 24.18
C ARG A 311 -2.13 -3.49 23.78
N GLY A 312 -2.68 -2.35 24.16
CA GLY A 312 -4.04 -1.93 23.83
C GLY A 312 -4.11 -1.08 22.57
N ALA A 313 -2.96 -0.65 22.05
CA ALA A 313 -2.93 0.20 20.87
C ALA A 313 -3.41 -0.58 19.65
N ALA A 314 -4.14 0.11 18.85
CA ALA A 314 -4.69 -0.39 17.62
C ALA A 314 -3.60 -0.75 16.60
N CYS A 315 -3.64 -0.83 15.50
CA CYS A 315 -3.08 -1.32 14.29
C CYS A 315 -1.81 -0.56 13.81
N CYS A 316 -1.42 -0.85 12.56
CA CYS A 316 -0.34 -0.22 11.81
C CYS A 316 -0.38 1.33 11.74
N VAL A 317 -1.53 1.94 11.95
CA VAL A 317 -1.71 3.39 12.08
C VAL A 317 -2.55 3.63 13.34
N PRO A 318 -1.90 3.81 14.50
CA PRO A 318 -2.62 4.11 15.73
C PRO A 318 -3.44 5.40 15.58
N ASP A 319 -4.46 5.52 16.40
CA ASP A 319 -5.40 6.64 16.42
C ASP A 319 -6.22 6.83 15.14
N THR A 320 -6.22 5.86 14.22
CA THR A 320 -7.10 5.85 13.05
C THR A 320 -8.46 5.26 13.41
N ASP A 321 -9.52 5.89 12.92
CA ASP A 321 -10.86 5.30 12.99
C ASP A 321 -10.92 4.04 12.12
N CYS A 322 -11.05 2.88 12.77
CA CYS A 322 -11.09 1.59 12.06
C CYS A 322 -12.26 1.50 11.06
N ALA A 323 -13.39 2.15 11.33
CA ALA A 323 -14.54 2.17 10.43
C ALA A 323 -14.25 2.94 9.14
N ASP A 324 -13.34 3.93 9.20
CA ASP A 324 -12.91 4.74 8.05
C ASP A 324 -11.53 4.33 7.51
N CYS A 325 -10.92 3.27 8.05
CA CYS A 325 -9.59 2.85 7.64
C CYS A 325 -9.57 2.33 6.20
N ARG A 326 -8.72 2.99 5.39
CA ARG A 326 -8.47 2.68 3.97
C ARG A 326 -6.98 2.64 3.67
N HIS A 327 -6.17 2.53 4.70
CA HIS A 327 -4.73 2.62 4.61
C HIS A 327 -4.13 1.46 3.82
N TYR A 328 -3.22 1.73 2.88
CA TYR A 328 -2.63 0.72 2.01
C TYR A 328 -1.87 -0.39 2.77
N ALA A 329 -1.25 -0.06 3.90
CA ALA A 329 -0.60 -1.06 4.74
C ALA A 329 -1.60 -2.03 5.38
N ALA A 330 -2.77 -1.55 5.83
CA ALA A 330 -3.81 -2.41 6.40
C ALA A 330 -4.36 -3.43 5.39
N GLY A 331 -4.33 -3.10 4.10
CA GLY A 331 -4.72 -4.01 3.03
C GLY A 331 -3.94 -5.33 3.03
N SER A 332 -2.67 -5.31 3.39
CA SER A 332 -1.82 -6.51 3.42
C SER A 332 -2.29 -7.56 4.43
N ALA A 333 -2.56 -7.14 5.68
CA ALA A 333 -3.04 -8.06 6.71
C ALA A 333 -4.39 -8.67 6.34
N VAL A 334 -5.23 -7.89 5.69
CA VAL A 334 -6.55 -8.32 5.27
C VAL A 334 -6.46 -9.42 4.23
N VAL A 335 -5.60 -9.26 3.24
CA VAL A 335 -5.50 -10.18 2.11
C VAL A 335 -4.76 -11.46 2.50
N THR A 336 -3.61 -11.34 3.17
CA THR A 336 -2.80 -12.49 3.56
C THR A 336 -3.44 -13.33 4.67
N ALA A 337 -4.14 -12.70 5.62
CA ALA A 337 -4.79 -13.42 6.72
C ALA A 337 -6.06 -14.18 6.32
N ARG A 338 -6.61 -13.93 5.12
CA ARG A 338 -7.93 -14.45 4.70
C ARG A 338 -7.95 -15.00 3.29
N LEU A 339 -6.87 -15.63 2.87
CA LEU A 339 -6.75 -16.28 1.56
C LEU A 339 -7.97 -17.13 1.19
N TYR A 340 -8.52 -17.89 2.14
CA TYR A 340 -9.67 -18.77 1.87
C TYR A 340 -10.93 -18.04 1.37
N ARG A 341 -11.05 -16.73 1.57
CA ARG A 341 -12.16 -15.92 1.03
C ARG A 341 -11.97 -15.55 -0.44
N HIS A 342 -10.76 -15.69 -0.93
CA HIS A 342 -10.37 -15.34 -2.28
C HIS A 342 -10.15 -16.57 -3.16
N VAL A 343 -10.20 -17.77 -2.58
CA VAL A 343 -10.06 -19.07 -3.29
C VAL A 343 -11.42 -19.66 -3.59
N THR A 344 -12.33 -18.89 -4.16
CA THR A 344 -13.71 -19.31 -4.46
C THR A 344 -13.91 -19.67 -5.92
N ASP A 345 -13.22 -19.00 -6.81
CA ASP A 345 -13.30 -19.16 -8.27
C ASP A 345 -12.04 -18.58 -8.94
N PRO A 346 -11.77 -18.90 -10.22
CA PRO A 346 -10.57 -18.45 -10.92
C PRO A 346 -10.42 -16.91 -11.00
N TRP A 347 -11.53 -16.19 -11.17
CA TRP A 347 -11.53 -14.74 -11.26
C TRP A 347 -11.10 -14.09 -9.94
N THR A 348 -11.76 -14.45 -8.87
CA THR A 348 -11.47 -13.91 -7.53
C THR A 348 -10.04 -14.25 -7.12
N PHE A 349 -9.57 -15.48 -7.41
CA PHE A 349 -8.22 -15.89 -7.08
C PHE A 349 -7.15 -15.13 -7.87
N ARG A 350 -7.35 -14.94 -9.19
CA ARG A 350 -6.44 -14.13 -10.01
C ARG A 350 -6.40 -12.68 -9.56
N SER A 351 -7.56 -12.08 -9.27
CA SER A 351 -7.66 -10.72 -8.75
C SER A 351 -6.92 -10.56 -7.41
N TRP A 352 -7.01 -11.57 -6.55
CA TRP A 352 -6.24 -11.61 -5.31
C TRP A 352 -4.73 -11.74 -5.58
N LEU A 353 -4.32 -12.59 -6.53
CA LEU A 353 -2.91 -12.69 -6.95
C LEU A 353 -2.39 -11.36 -7.50
N ASP A 354 -3.18 -10.61 -8.26
CA ASP A 354 -2.83 -9.29 -8.76
C ASP A 354 -2.60 -8.30 -7.60
N TYR A 355 -3.48 -8.35 -6.60
CA TYR A 355 -3.31 -7.54 -5.39
C TYR A 355 -2.00 -7.88 -4.66
N VAL A 356 -1.74 -9.16 -4.39
CA VAL A 356 -0.54 -9.59 -3.65
C VAL A 356 0.73 -9.29 -4.43
N ASP A 357 0.73 -9.48 -5.75
CA ASP A 357 1.88 -9.19 -6.62
C ASP A 357 2.22 -7.69 -6.58
N THR A 358 1.22 -6.81 -6.67
CA THR A 358 1.44 -5.37 -6.53
C THR A 358 1.86 -4.98 -5.12
N TYR A 359 1.28 -5.60 -4.09
CA TYR A 359 1.69 -5.38 -2.71
C TYR A 359 3.17 -5.72 -2.51
N LEU A 360 3.62 -6.89 -2.95
CA LEU A 360 5.02 -7.29 -2.82
C LEU A 360 5.96 -6.37 -3.60
N ALA A 361 5.58 -5.90 -4.77
CA ALA A 361 6.36 -4.93 -5.54
C ALA A 361 6.52 -3.58 -4.83
N VAL A 362 5.51 -3.17 -4.06
CA VAL A 362 5.57 -1.96 -3.24
C VAL A 362 6.44 -2.15 -1.99
N TRP A 363 6.28 -3.28 -1.29
CA TRP A 363 6.83 -3.45 0.05
C TRP A 363 8.16 -4.18 0.11
N VAL A 364 8.49 -5.05 -0.87
CA VAL A 364 9.65 -5.93 -0.78
C VAL A 364 10.71 -5.55 -1.80
N MET A 365 11.92 -5.24 -1.33
CA MET A 365 13.07 -5.00 -2.21
C MET A 365 13.41 -6.26 -3.02
N GLY A 366 13.76 -6.05 -4.30
CA GLY A 366 14.09 -7.14 -5.22
C GLY A 366 12.87 -7.94 -5.71
N TYR A 367 11.66 -7.58 -5.29
CA TYR A 367 10.44 -8.12 -5.87
C TYR A 367 10.02 -7.23 -7.05
N GLU A 368 10.05 -7.81 -8.24
CA GLU A 368 9.54 -7.14 -9.43
C GLU A 368 8.11 -7.62 -9.71
N LYS A 369 7.22 -6.65 -9.98
CA LYS A 369 5.88 -6.93 -10.47
C LYS A 369 6.01 -7.76 -11.73
N GLY A 370 5.29 -8.88 -11.83
CA GLY A 370 5.36 -9.78 -12.98
C GLY A 370 5.16 -9.01 -14.29
N GLU A 371 5.95 -9.34 -15.32
CA GLU A 371 5.92 -8.68 -16.62
C GLU A 371 4.53 -8.71 -17.29
N ASN A 372 3.61 -9.53 -16.78
CA ASN A 372 2.30 -9.85 -17.35
C ASN A 372 1.10 -9.29 -16.57
N LEU A 373 1.24 -8.26 -15.75
CA LEU A 373 0.03 -7.63 -15.16
C LEU A 373 -0.89 -7.00 -16.22
N CYS A 374 -0.33 -6.59 -17.36
CA CYS A 374 -1.15 -6.15 -18.50
C CYS A 374 -1.69 -7.31 -19.36
N ALA A 375 -1.00 -8.46 -19.40
CA ALA A 375 -1.44 -9.67 -20.10
C ALA A 375 -2.36 -10.55 -19.27
N GLY A 376 -2.45 -10.30 -17.95
CA GLY A 376 -3.37 -10.98 -17.03
C GLY A 376 -4.60 -10.17 -16.66
N MET A 377 -4.77 -8.93 -17.18
CA MET A 377 -6.06 -8.26 -17.14
C MET A 377 -7.01 -9.14 -17.98
N ILE A 378 -7.90 -9.84 -17.31
CA ILE A 378 -8.89 -10.69 -17.93
C ILE A 378 -9.70 -9.79 -18.86
N SER A 379 -9.50 -9.96 -20.17
CA SER A 379 -10.49 -9.51 -21.15
C SER A 379 -11.82 -10.16 -20.76
N PRO A 380 -12.92 -9.41 -20.70
CA PRO A 380 -14.22 -10.03 -20.47
C PRO A 380 -14.42 -11.16 -21.48
N PRO A 381 -15.13 -12.23 -21.14
CA PRO A 381 -15.38 -13.33 -22.04
C PRO A 381 -16.01 -12.81 -23.33
N GLY A 382 -15.28 -12.91 -24.44
CA GLY A 382 -15.68 -12.39 -25.76
C GLY A 382 -14.57 -11.75 -26.59
N CYS A 383 -13.41 -11.43 -26.01
CA CYS A 383 -12.24 -11.00 -26.77
C CYS A 383 -11.30 -12.19 -26.99
N GLU A 384 -11.58 -12.98 -28.03
CA GLU A 384 -10.61 -13.94 -28.56
C GLU A 384 -9.47 -13.14 -29.26
N GLU A 385 -8.27 -13.20 -28.69
CA GLU A 385 -7.07 -12.81 -29.41
C GLU A 385 -6.86 -13.77 -30.58
N THR A 386 -7.16 -13.29 -31.77
CA THR A 386 -6.62 -13.88 -33.00
C THR A 386 -5.12 -13.58 -33.06
N VAL A 387 -4.31 -14.36 -32.36
CA VAL A 387 -2.89 -14.46 -32.66
C VAL A 387 -2.76 -15.31 -33.91
N LYS A 388 -2.67 -14.67 -35.06
CA LYS A 388 -2.15 -15.28 -36.28
C LYS A 388 -0.63 -15.21 -36.27
N GLY A 389 -0.04 -16.36 -36.53
CA GLY A 389 1.32 -16.78 -36.55
C GLY A 389 2.42 -15.89 -37.15
#